data_bcd06bd341d554cc4bb68720d5f47962
#
_entry.id   bcd06bd341d554cc4bb68720d5f47962
#
_cell.length_a   1.000
_cell.length_b   1.000
_cell.length_c   1.000
_cell.angle_alpha   90.00
_cell.angle_beta   90.00
_cell.angle_gamma   90.00
#
_symmetry.space_group_name_H-M   'P 1'
#
loop_
_entity.id
_entity.type
_entity.pdbx_description
1 polymer ?
#
loop_
_entity_poly.entity_id
_entity_poly.type
_entity_poly.pdbx_seq_one_letter_code
_entity_poly.pdbx_strand_id
1 'polypeptide(L)'
;MDRMDWVFAGLLALSVAILCLLIARSMPSFLFQSMDFWFEADTLREISNMSRVHDDHYRTSVHPLFSLFTFIPVYIAKHALTTSPLRAVLLITGVVGGMWAGTLYLLFRLLGCRRLDASVFTLLGLCSASALFWLPVPNSYSWGSLSIMLALVLLLFAEQRPFGATAYVIASALTLSFTVTNWMAGLLVTLIRWPWKQAVQLSVNALCVVVLLWGVQKFIFPTAEFFIGHREEAEFINHPQSGGVANVLSSLVFHTVVAPDVRFMKDDAYTQAKSDSFRLSERLSFQFSRPGSAGPLGLLGVGLWSALLLNGLWRLLTLDHHLRFRFVLAGLLGFETLLHLLYGEETFVYSLNFLPLLLAVAALGAISPGRRVVVPLAALLALCAGLNNWHQFHEATRSATQFTPQRELMTTMMQQDPDRPWPRSVGHVPLALPGTPEGGTAYHEPGGDFSPHVPSFGVSIWLCDADGFPVVTSQAVPLSDIQQRFAPSTH
;
A
#
# COMPACT_ATOMS: atom_id res chain seq x y z
N MET A 1 21.46 4.14 21.61
CA MET A 1 21.33 5.18 20.58
C MET A 1 21.78 6.52 21.14
N ASP A 2 22.50 7.30 20.34
CA ASP A 2 22.95 8.63 20.71
C ASP A 2 22.27 9.74 19.86
N ARG A 3 22.59 11.01 20.14
CA ARG A 3 22.02 12.17 19.43
C ARG A 3 22.28 12.12 17.92
N MET A 4 23.43 11.58 17.51
CA MET A 4 23.80 11.50 16.09
C MET A 4 22.93 10.51 15.31
N ASP A 5 22.45 9.43 15.96
CA ASP A 5 21.55 8.47 15.30
C ASP A 5 20.21 9.12 14.95
N TRP A 6 19.68 10.00 15.80
CA TRP A 6 18.46 10.76 15.55
C TRP A 6 18.62 11.80 14.44
N VAL A 7 19.74 12.53 14.45
CA VAL A 7 20.06 13.49 13.38
C VAL A 7 20.16 12.78 12.03
N PHE A 8 20.88 11.65 11.98
CA PHE A 8 21.03 10.88 10.76
C PHE A 8 19.68 10.32 10.27
N ALA A 9 18.86 9.78 11.17
CA ALA A 9 17.51 9.31 10.82
C ALA A 9 16.63 10.45 10.26
N GLY A 10 16.71 11.65 10.85
CA GLY A 10 15.99 12.84 10.37
C GLY A 10 16.45 13.31 8.98
N LEU A 11 17.76 13.35 8.75
CA LEU A 11 18.32 13.70 7.43
C LEU A 11 17.94 12.67 6.37
N LEU A 12 18.00 11.39 6.72
CA LEU A 12 17.58 10.30 5.85
C LEU A 12 16.09 10.42 5.52
N ALA A 13 15.26 10.67 6.53
CA ALA A 13 13.82 10.85 6.34
C ALA A 13 13.51 12.02 5.39
N LEU A 14 14.18 13.16 5.57
CA LEU A 14 14.03 14.32 4.67
C LEU A 14 14.46 13.99 3.23
N SER A 15 15.60 13.33 3.06
CA SER A 15 16.12 12.95 1.74
C SER A 15 15.17 11.99 1.02
N VAL A 16 14.65 10.99 1.71
CA VAL A 16 13.70 10.02 1.14
C VAL A 16 12.35 10.66 0.86
N ALA A 17 11.86 11.57 1.71
CA ALA A 17 10.64 12.32 1.45
C ALA A 17 10.72 13.12 0.14
N ILE A 18 11.84 13.82 -0.08
CA ILE A 18 12.10 14.55 -1.32
C ILE A 18 12.19 13.59 -2.51
N LEU A 19 12.90 12.46 -2.36
CA LEU A 19 13.02 11.47 -3.43
C LEU A 19 11.67 10.87 -3.84
N CYS A 20 10.84 10.46 -2.86
CA CYS A 20 9.49 9.97 -3.12
C CYS A 20 8.64 11.00 -3.87
N LEU A 21 8.71 12.27 -3.45
CA LEU A 21 7.98 13.35 -4.13
C LEU A 21 8.47 13.57 -5.57
N LEU A 22 9.78 13.50 -5.83
CA LEU A 22 10.34 13.62 -7.17
C LEU A 22 9.93 12.43 -8.06
N ILE A 23 9.99 11.20 -7.54
CA ILE A 23 9.54 10.01 -8.25
C ILE A 23 8.03 10.12 -8.56
N ALA A 24 7.19 10.44 -7.57
CA ALA A 24 5.75 10.59 -7.76
C ALA A 24 5.42 11.63 -8.85
N ARG A 25 6.14 12.74 -8.89
CA ARG A 25 5.96 13.77 -9.93
C ARG A 25 6.38 13.33 -11.34
N SER A 26 7.25 12.36 -11.46
CA SER A 26 7.69 11.79 -12.75
C SER A 26 6.78 10.67 -13.25
N MET A 27 5.87 10.17 -12.39
CA MET A 27 4.92 9.13 -12.77
C MET A 27 3.80 9.70 -13.65
N PRO A 28 3.27 8.89 -14.60
CA PRO A 28 2.13 9.28 -15.40
C PRO A 28 0.90 9.61 -14.54
N SER A 29 0.17 10.67 -14.87
CA SER A 29 -1.02 11.09 -14.14
C SER A 29 -2.09 10.00 -14.07
N PHE A 30 -2.17 9.16 -15.09
CA PHE A 30 -3.08 8.00 -15.16
C PHE A 30 -2.99 7.11 -13.91
N LEU A 31 -1.79 6.89 -13.36
CA LEU A 31 -1.59 6.06 -12.16
C LEU A 31 -2.31 6.59 -10.92
N PHE A 32 -2.43 7.92 -10.80
CA PHE A 32 -3.12 8.56 -9.69
C PHE A 32 -4.62 8.69 -9.90
N GLN A 33 -5.10 8.21 -11.02
CA GLN A 33 -6.45 8.43 -11.52
C GLN A 33 -7.11 7.11 -11.95
N SER A 34 -6.43 5.99 -11.72
CA SER A 34 -6.93 4.65 -11.99
C SER A 34 -7.11 3.86 -10.70
N MET A 35 -8.03 2.93 -10.71
CA MET A 35 -8.15 1.89 -9.69
C MET A 35 -7.62 0.59 -10.27
N ASP A 36 -7.09 -0.26 -9.40
CA ASP A 36 -6.61 -1.61 -9.68
C ASP A 36 -5.43 -1.74 -10.67
N PHE A 37 -5.17 -0.73 -11.53
CA PHE A 37 -4.11 -0.81 -12.53
C PHE A 37 -2.72 -1.04 -11.92
N TRP A 38 -2.39 -0.32 -10.84
CA TRP A 38 -1.10 -0.43 -10.16
C TRP A 38 -1.14 -1.56 -9.14
N PHE A 39 -0.96 -2.81 -9.61
CA PHE A 39 -0.92 -4.01 -8.76
C PHE A 39 -2.14 -4.13 -7.83
N GLU A 40 -3.34 -3.92 -8.35
CA GLU A 40 -4.62 -3.92 -7.61
C GLU A 40 -4.71 -2.85 -6.50
N ALA A 41 -3.91 -1.81 -6.57
CA ALA A 41 -4.03 -0.71 -5.62
C ALA A 41 -5.12 0.28 -6.04
N ASP A 42 -5.96 0.63 -5.11
CA ASP A 42 -7.02 1.63 -5.27
C ASP A 42 -6.49 3.06 -5.16
N THR A 43 -5.46 3.39 -5.93
CA THR A 43 -4.72 4.66 -5.78
C THR A 43 -5.63 5.88 -5.83
N LEU A 44 -6.60 5.88 -6.73
CA LEU A 44 -7.54 6.98 -6.87
C LEU A 44 -8.41 7.15 -5.63
N ARG A 45 -8.98 6.06 -5.11
CA ARG A 45 -9.79 6.09 -3.87
C ARG A 45 -8.96 6.56 -2.68
N GLU A 46 -7.72 6.07 -2.56
CA GLU A 46 -6.83 6.50 -1.49
C GLU A 46 -6.58 8.03 -1.53
N ILE A 47 -6.35 8.60 -2.73
CA ILE A 47 -6.21 10.04 -2.92
C ILE A 47 -7.48 10.78 -2.50
N SER A 48 -8.64 10.30 -2.91
CA SER A 48 -9.92 10.86 -2.52
C SER A 48 -10.12 10.82 -1.01
N ASN A 49 -9.90 9.67 -0.38
CA ASN A 49 -10.05 9.48 1.06
C ASN A 49 -9.10 10.37 1.90
N MET A 50 -7.92 10.67 1.34
CA MET A 50 -6.95 11.58 1.96
C MET A 50 -7.30 13.07 1.80
N SER A 51 -8.14 13.45 0.81
CA SER A 51 -8.28 14.87 0.41
C SER A 51 -9.71 15.40 0.42
N ARG A 52 -10.72 14.54 0.54
CA ARG A 52 -12.15 14.91 0.42
C ARG A 52 -12.96 14.43 1.62
N VAL A 53 -13.95 15.20 2.00
CA VAL A 53 -14.92 14.85 3.07
C VAL A 53 -16.11 14.08 2.49
N HIS A 54 -16.63 14.56 1.36
CA HIS A 54 -17.80 13.98 0.70
C HIS A 54 -17.34 13.07 -0.46
N ASP A 55 -16.83 11.91 -0.10
CA ASP A 55 -16.42 10.87 -1.03
C ASP A 55 -16.75 9.49 -0.45
N ASP A 56 -16.40 8.43 -1.14
CA ASP A 56 -16.64 7.08 -0.69
C ASP A 56 -15.52 6.62 0.26
N HIS A 57 -15.83 6.56 1.56
CA HIS A 57 -14.94 6.14 2.63
C HIS A 57 -15.26 4.72 3.14
N TYR A 58 -15.91 3.86 2.33
CA TYR A 58 -16.34 2.53 2.78
C TYR A 58 -15.18 1.65 3.25
N ARG A 59 -13.97 1.80 2.67
CA ARG A 59 -12.78 1.02 3.09
C ARG A 59 -12.26 1.36 4.49
N THR A 60 -12.91 2.25 5.22
CA THR A 60 -12.72 2.36 6.67
C THR A 60 -13.18 1.10 7.39
N SER A 61 -13.93 0.21 6.73
CA SER A 61 -14.18 -1.17 7.13
C SER A 61 -12.89 -2.00 7.31
N VAL A 62 -11.85 -1.73 6.52
CA VAL A 62 -10.54 -2.41 6.56
C VAL A 62 -9.46 -1.53 7.18
N HIS A 63 -9.54 -0.21 6.93
CA HIS A 63 -8.59 0.81 7.38
C HIS A 63 -9.26 1.80 8.34
N PRO A 64 -9.53 1.42 9.61
CA PRO A 64 -10.52 2.07 10.48
C PRO A 64 -10.42 3.56 10.64
N LEU A 65 -9.21 4.14 10.68
CA LEU A 65 -9.00 5.58 10.86
C LEU A 65 -8.13 6.20 9.76
N PHE A 66 -7.98 5.53 8.63
CA PHE A 66 -7.13 6.01 7.54
C PHE A 66 -7.56 7.40 7.08
N SER A 67 -8.83 7.59 6.75
CA SER A 67 -9.37 8.89 6.30
C SER A 67 -9.14 9.99 7.32
N LEU A 68 -9.37 9.74 8.60
CA LEU A 68 -9.19 10.74 9.65
C LEU A 68 -7.73 11.18 9.80
N PHE A 69 -6.80 10.21 9.88
CA PHE A 69 -5.39 10.52 10.10
C PHE A 69 -4.69 11.10 8.87
N THR A 70 -5.15 10.75 7.68
CA THR A 70 -4.52 11.23 6.43
C THR A 70 -5.11 12.53 5.94
N PHE A 71 -6.41 12.75 6.11
CA PHE A 71 -7.09 13.98 5.70
C PHE A 71 -6.55 15.21 6.41
N ILE A 72 -6.33 15.15 7.73
CA ILE A 72 -5.89 16.31 8.52
C ILE A 72 -4.57 16.89 7.98
N PRO A 73 -3.46 16.14 7.85
CA PRO A 73 -2.21 16.68 7.33
C PRO A 73 -2.32 17.12 5.87
N VAL A 74 -3.10 16.42 5.03
CA VAL A 74 -3.35 16.83 3.64
C VAL A 74 -4.12 18.15 3.58
N TYR A 75 -5.16 18.32 4.38
CA TYR A 75 -5.92 19.55 4.48
C TYR A 75 -5.01 20.73 4.90
N ILE A 76 -4.19 20.54 5.93
CA ILE A 76 -3.22 21.56 6.38
C ILE A 76 -2.24 21.90 5.25
N ALA A 77 -1.64 20.89 4.61
CA ALA A 77 -0.68 21.08 3.51
C ALA A 77 -1.32 21.83 2.32
N LYS A 78 -2.53 21.44 1.91
CA LYS A 78 -3.29 22.09 0.84
C LYS A 78 -3.47 23.60 1.10
N HIS A 79 -3.91 23.96 2.30
CA HIS A 79 -4.23 25.36 2.63
C HIS A 79 -2.97 26.18 2.94
N ALA A 80 -2.01 25.61 3.70
CA ALA A 80 -0.79 26.32 4.05
C ALA A 80 0.11 26.60 2.82
N LEU A 81 0.12 25.70 1.83
CA LEU A 81 0.93 25.83 0.62
C LEU A 81 0.14 26.33 -0.59
N THR A 82 -1.15 26.58 -0.44
CA THR A 82 -2.08 27.04 -1.50
C THR A 82 -1.94 26.16 -2.76
N THR A 83 -1.96 24.84 -2.59
CA THR A 83 -1.69 23.85 -3.65
C THR A 83 -2.91 22.99 -3.97
N SER A 84 -2.86 22.25 -5.08
CA SER A 84 -3.95 21.32 -5.44
C SER A 84 -4.03 20.13 -4.46
N PRO A 85 -5.22 19.51 -4.31
CA PRO A 85 -5.40 18.34 -3.45
C PRO A 85 -4.39 17.23 -3.75
N LEU A 86 -4.20 16.87 -5.02
CA LEU A 86 -3.24 15.83 -5.42
C LEU A 86 -1.81 16.16 -4.99
N ARG A 87 -1.36 17.41 -5.17
CA ARG A 87 0.00 17.81 -4.74
C ARG A 87 0.17 17.74 -3.24
N ALA A 88 -0.87 18.10 -2.47
CA ALA A 88 -0.85 17.96 -1.02
C ALA A 88 -0.80 16.49 -0.60
N VAL A 89 -1.56 15.60 -1.24
CA VAL A 89 -1.50 14.15 -1.02
C VAL A 89 -0.12 13.61 -1.32
N LEU A 90 0.47 13.93 -2.50
CA LEU A 90 1.82 13.46 -2.86
C LEU A 90 2.89 13.97 -1.88
N LEU A 91 2.75 15.19 -1.37
CA LEU A 91 3.66 15.72 -0.34
C LEU A 91 3.58 14.89 0.95
N ILE A 92 2.36 14.63 1.44
CA ILE A 92 2.16 13.84 2.67
C ILE A 92 2.62 12.39 2.47
N THR A 93 2.33 11.79 1.31
CA THR A 93 2.86 10.46 0.94
C THR A 93 4.39 10.44 1.00
N GLY A 94 5.06 11.44 0.43
CA GLY A 94 6.51 11.56 0.51
C GLY A 94 7.03 11.69 1.95
N VAL A 95 6.35 12.50 2.79
CA VAL A 95 6.70 12.62 4.22
C VAL A 95 6.59 11.27 4.93
N VAL A 96 5.53 10.50 4.67
CA VAL A 96 5.36 9.14 5.24
C VAL A 96 6.45 8.19 4.76
N GLY A 97 6.80 8.23 3.46
CA GLY A 97 7.95 7.47 2.94
C GLY A 97 9.26 7.83 3.62
N GLY A 98 9.49 9.11 3.91
CA GLY A 98 10.61 9.57 4.70
C GLY A 98 10.60 9.07 6.14
N MET A 99 9.45 9.18 6.82
CA MET A 99 9.28 8.66 8.18
C MET A 99 9.51 7.14 8.23
N TRP A 100 9.04 6.41 7.21
CA TRP A 100 9.27 4.98 7.04
C TRP A 100 10.78 4.67 7.02
N ALA A 101 11.55 5.37 6.17
CA ALA A 101 13.00 5.18 6.05
C ALA A 101 13.75 5.51 7.34
N GLY A 102 13.44 6.64 7.97
CA GLY A 102 14.03 7.03 9.26
C GLY A 102 13.71 6.03 10.37
N THR A 103 12.47 5.53 10.42
CA THR A 103 12.06 4.52 11.41
C THR A 103 12.75 3.19 11.16
N LEU A 104 12.91 2.76 9.90
CA LEU A 104 13.64 1.54 9.55
C LEU A 104 15.11 1.62 9.99
N TYR A 105 15.77 2.75 9.77
CA TYR A 105 17.14 2.98 10.26
C TYR A 105 17.20 2.86 11.79
N LEU A 106 16.28 3.51 12.50
CA LEU A 106 16.22 3.47 13.96
C LEU A 106 15.96 2.04 14.47
N LEU A 107 15.11 1.27 13.80
CA LEU A 107 14.85 -0.13 14.10
C LEU A 107 16.15 -0.94 14.09
N PHE A 108 16.97 -0.82 13.02
CA PHE A 108 18.26 -1.52 12.94
C PHE A 108 19.27 -1.02 13.98
N ARG A 109 19.29 0.27 14.28
CA ARG A 109 20.14 0.81 15.34
C ARG A 109 19.78 0.24 16.72
N LEU A 110 18.49 0.15 17.01
CA LEU A 110 17.97 -0.43 18.26
C LEU A 110 18.22 -1.95 18.34
N LEU A 111 18.16 -2.62 17.21
CA LEU A 111 18.50 -4.04 17.11
C LEU A 111 19.99 -4.32 17.39
N GLY A 112 20.83 -3.27 17.45
CA GLY A 112 22.26 -3.37 17.75
C GLY A 112 23.19 -3.32 16.53
N CYS A 113 22.67 -3.07 15.34
CA CYS A 113 23.48 -2.84 14.15
C CYS A 113 24.35 -1.59 14.33
N ARG A 114 25.60 -1.61 13.87
CA ARG A 114 26.44 -0.42 13.78
C ARG A 114 25.84 0.57 12.78
N ARG A 115 26.21 1.85 12.83
CA ARG A 115 25.68 2.89 11.92
C ARG A 115 25.78 2.49 10.45
N LEU A 116 26.97 2.03 10.02
CA LEU A 116 27.17 1.57 8.65
C LEU A 116 26.23 0.41 8.29
N ASP A 117 26.11 -0.58 9.18
CA ASP A 117 25.27 -1.75 8.94
C ASP A 117 23.79 -1.36 8.83
N ALA A 118 23.32 -0.50 9.76
CA ALA A 118 21.98 0.05 9.73
C ALA A 118 21.72 0.84 8.43
N SER A 119 22.69 1.65 7.98
CA SER A 119 22.59 2.37 6.71
C SER A 119 22.51 1.44 5.51
N VAL A 120 23.33 0.38 5.47
CA VAL A 120 23.31 -0.61 4.39
C VAL A 120 21.97 -1.34 4.32
N PHE A 121 21.43 -1.80 5.46
CA PHE A 121 20.13 -2.46 5.49
C PHE A 121 18.97 -1.51 5.20
N THR A 122 19.08 -0.24 5.59
CA THR A 122 18.07 0.76 5.21
C THR A 122 18.13 1.05 3.72
N LEU A 123 19.33 1.17 3.15
CA LEU A 123 19.51 1.32 1.70
C LEU A 123 18.94 0.11 0.94
N LEU A 124 19.22 -1.12 1.43
CA LEU A 124 18.61 -2.34 0.88
C LEU A 124 17.08 -2.25 0.93
N GLY A 125 16.50 -1.78 2.04
CA GLY A 125 15.07 -1.57 2.16
C GLY A 125 14.54 -0.58 1.11
N LEU A 126 15.22 0.54 0.92
CA LEU A 126 14.83 1.57 -0.07
C LEU A 126 15.01 1.09 -1.52
N CYS A 127 16.00 0.24 -1.78
CA CYS A 127 16.23 -0.39 -3.08
C CYS A 127 15.33 -1.61 -3.33
N SER A 128 14.58 -2.09 -2.35
CA SER A 128 13.66 -3.21 -2.48
C SER A 128 12.46 -2.85 -3.36
N ALA A 129 11.90 -3.84 -4.06
CA ALA A 129 10.77 -3.64 -4.94
C ALA A 129 9.58 -3.00 -4.20
N SER A 130 9.21 -3.52 -3.03
CA SER A 130 8.11 -2.94 -2.24
C SER A 130 8.28 -1.46 -1.94
N ALA A 131 9.46 -1.05 -1.46
CA ALA A 131 9.68 0.35 -1.12
C ALA A 131 9.64 1.26 -2.36
N LEU A 132 10.26 0.81 -3.46
CA LEU A 132 10.31 1.59 -4.70
C LEU A 132 8.93 1.75 -5.34
N PHE A 133 8.10 0.70 -5.30
CA PHE A 133 6.78 0.70 -5.95
C PHE A 133 5.69 1.33 -5.08
N TRP A 134 5.83 1.33 -3.74
CA TRP A 134 4.76 1.76 -2.85
C TRP A 134 5.01 3.08 -2.13
N LEU A 135 6.25 3.44 -1.76
CA LEU A 135 6.49 4.68 -1.01
C LEU A 135 6.17 5.97 -1.79
N PRO A 136 6.38 6.06 -3.12
CA PRO A 136 6.03 7.26 -3.88
C PRO A 136 4.55 7.32 -4.28
N VAL A 137 3.78 6.24 -4.10
CA VAL A 137 2.38 6.12 -4.51
C VAL A 137 1.47 6.32 -3.30
N PRO A 138 0.41 7.15 -3.37
CA PRO A 138 -0.59 7.25 -2.31
C PRO A 138 -1.26 5.90 -2.05
N ASN A 139 -1.15 5.41 -0.82
CA ASN A 139 -1.73 4.13 -0.40
C ASN A 139 -1.79 4.02 1.13
N SER A 140 -2.60 3.11 1.63
CA SER A 140 -2.71 2.79 3.06
C SER A 140 -1.55 1.94 3.59
N TYR A 141 -0.85 1.19 2.72
CA TYR A 141 0.22 0.24 3.11
C TYR A 141 1.46 0.93 3.68
N SER A 142 1.82 2.12 3.17
CA SER A 142 2.94 2.91 3.70
C SER A 142 2.69 3.31 5.16
N TRP A 143 1.48 3.71 5.49
CA TRP A 143 1.05 4.04 6.85
C TRP A 143 0.97 2.79 7.73
N GLY A 144 0.41 1.70 7.19
CA GLY A 144 0.32 0.41 7.86
C GLY A 144 1.70 -0.12 8.25
N SER A 145 2.62 -0.18 7.28
CA SER A 145 4.01 -0.61 7.49
C SER A 145 4.75 0.25 8.51
N LEU A 146 4.58 1.58 8.44
CA LEU A 146 5.15 2.51 9.43
C LEU A 146 4.62 2.21 10.83
N SER A 147 3.31 1.94 10.98
CA SER A 147 2.70 1.62 12.28
C SER A 147 3.23 0.33 12.88
N ILE A 148 3.45 -0.71 12.07
CA ILE A 148 4.11 -1.97 12.48
C ILE A 148 5.54 -1.69 12.98
N MET A 149 6.31 -0.93 12.21
CA MET A 149 7.69 -0.59 12.62
C MET A 149 7.74 0.22 13.90
N LEU A 150 6.82 1.17 14.11
CA LEU A 150 6.74 1.95 15.34
C LEU A 150 6.44 1.05 16.55
N ALA A 151 5.59 0.04 16.41
CA ALA A 151 5.34 -0.95 17.46
C ALA A 151 6.60 -1.79 17.77
N LEU A 152 7.36 -2.21 16.74
CA LEU A 152 8.63 -2.93 16.91
C LEU A 152 9.72 -2.04 17.52
N VAL A 153 9.79 -0.78 17.14
CA VAL A 153 10.69 0.22 17.73
C VAL A 153 10.37 0.42 19.22
N LEU A 154 9.08 0.55 19.58
CA LEU A 154 8.66 0.62 20.98
C LEU A 154 9.13 -0.60 21.76
N LEU A 155 8.99 -1.81 21.21
CA LEU A 155 9.42 -3.04 21.85
C LEU A 155 10.91 -3.05 22.16
N LEU A 156 11.76 -2.69 21.19
CA LEU A 156 13.21 -2.63 21.34
C LEU A 156 13.65 -1.50 22.29
N PHE A 157 12.99 -0.34 22.24
CA PHE A 157 13.23 0.71 23.23
C PHE A 157 12.85 0.27 24.63
N ALA A 158 11.77 -0.49 24.78
CA ALA A 158 11.31 -1.00 26.07
C ALA A 158 12.29 -2.02 26.71
N GLU A 159 13.21 -2.58 25.93
CA GLU A 159 14.33 -3.37 26.47
C GLU A 159 15.39 -2.49 27.17
N GLN A 160 15.51 -1.22 26.73
CA GLN A 160 16.49 -0.27 27.29
C GLN A 160 15.90 0.60 28.41
N ARG A 161 14.62 0.99 28.28
CA ARG A 161 13.90 1.85 29.22
C ARG A 161 12.44 1.40 29.33
N PRO A 162 11.91 1.23 30.55
CA PRO A 162 10.50 0.85 30.70
C PRO A 162 9.58 1.98 30.22
N PHE A 163 8.57 1.61 29.44
CA PHE A 163 7.46 2.48 29.06
C PHE A 163 6.21 2.13 29.85
N GLY A 164 5.40 3.14 30.16
CA GLY A 164 4.11 2.97 30.80
C GLY A 164 3.08 2.33 29.86
N ALA A 165 1.99 1.86 30.44
CA ALA A 165 0.87 1.22 29.73
C ALA A 165 0.33 2.05 28.56
N THR A 166 0.26 3.38 28.70
CA THR A 166 -0.23 4.30 27.67
C THR A 166 0.53 4.18 26.36
N ALA A 167 1.86 3.95 26.37
CA ALA A 167 2.62 3.79 25.14
C ALA A 167 2.19 2.56 24.35
N TYR A 168 1.82 1.47 25.03
CA TYR A 168 1.34 0.24 24.40
C TYR A 168 -0.10 0.40 23.89
N VAL A 169 -0.95 1.13 24.61
CA VAL A 169 -2.30 1.48 24.12
C VAL A 169 -2.18 2.30 22.84
N ILE A 170 -1.32 3.33 22.81
CA ILE A 170 -1.11 4.17 21.63
C ILE A 170 -0.57 3.34 20.46
N ALA A 171 0.48 2.52 20.68
CA ALA A 171 1.05 1.69 19.62
C ALA A 171 0.04 0.67 19.06
N SER A 172 -0.73 0.01 19.96
CA SER A 172 -1.77 -0.93 19.56
C SER A 172 -2.93 -0.24 18.83
N ALA A 173 -3.37 0.93 19.29
CA ALA A 173 -4.39 1.72 18.60
C ALA A 173 -3.90 2.18 17.22
N LEU A 174 -2.65 2.62 17.11
CA LEU A 174 -2.06 3.08 15.85
C LEU A 174 -2.01 1.96 14.81
N THR A 175 -1.59 0.75 15.19
CA THR A 175 -1.56 -0.38 14.27
C THR A 175 -2.96 -0.77 13.79
N LEU A 176 -3.98 -0.78 14.67
CA LEU A 176 -5.38 -1.01 14.31
C LEU A 176 -5.93 0.10 13.41
N SER A 177 -5.52 1.34 13.61
CA SER A 177 -6.04 2.51 12.89
C SER A 177 -5.82 2.46 11.40
N PHE A 178 -4.69 1.90 10.94
CA PHE A 178 -4.35 1.87 9.51
C PHE A 178 -4.76 0.59 8.80
N THR A 179 -4.82 -0.54 9.51
CA THR A 179 -5.35 -1.79 8.95
C THR A 179 -5.75 -2.73 10.09
N VAL A 180 -6.91 -3.34 10.00
CA VAL A 180 -7.41 -4.25 11.06
C VAL A 180 -6.42 -5.38 11.32
N THR A 181 -5.83 -5.97 10.28
CA THR A 181 -4.85 -7.07 10.39
C THR A 181 -3.54 -6.63 11.02
N ASN A 182 -3.07 -5.40 10.79
CA ASN A 182 -1.85 -4.86 11.39
C ASN A 182 -1.96 -4.70 12.92
N TRP A 183 -3.19 -4.76 13.47
CA TRP A 183 -3.39 -4.79 14.93
C TRP A 183 -2.64 -5.92 15.59
N MET A 184 -2.40 -7.03 14.90
CA MET A 184 -1.58 -8.13 15.41
C MET A 184 -0.21 -7.66 15.92
N ALA A 185 0.41 -6.66 15.30
CA ALA A 185 1.67 -6.11 15.78
C ALA A 185 1.51 -5.45 17.17
N GLY A 186 0.49 -4.63 17.35
CA GLY A 186 0.18 -4.02 18.64
C GLY A 186 -0.17 -5.06 19.73
N LEU A 187 -0.96 -6.08 19.36
CA LEU A 187 -1.33 -7.18 20.25
C LEU A 187 -0.11 -7.98 20.72
N LEU A 188 0.75 -8.43 19.80
CA LEU A 188 1.92 -9.23 20.13
C LEU A 188 2.94 -8.44 20.96
N VAL A 189 3.19 -7.16 20.62
CA VAL A 189 4.09 -6.29 21.39
C VAL A 189 3.57 -6.07 22.81
N THR A 190 2.26 -5.92 22.97
CA THR A 190 1.63 -5.76 24.27
C THR A 190 1.68 -7.07 25.07
N LEU A 191 1.34 -8.19 24.44
CA LEU A 191 1.28 -9.52 25.06
C LEU A 191 2.65 -10.00 25.55
N ILE A 192 3.72 -9.77 24.79
CA ILE A 192 5.08 -10.21 25.17
C ILE A 192 5.65 -9.39 26.33
N ARG A 193 5.11 -8.19 26.58
CA ARG A 193 5.62 -7.28 27.61
C ARG A 193 4.83 -7.33 28.92
N TRP A 194 3.52 -7.53 28.84
CA TRP A 194 2.61 -7.45 29.98
C TRP A 194 2.01 -8.83 30.33
N PRO A 195 1.69 -9.08 31.60
CA PRO A 195 0.91 -10.26 31.96
C PRO A 195 -0.40 -10.33 31.17
N TRP A 196 -0.85 -11.51 30.79
CA TRP A 196 -1.94 -11.71 29.84
C TRP A 196 -3.22 -10.91 30.16
N LYS A 197 -3.63 -10.82 31.45
CA LYS A 197 -4.80 -10.03 31.88
C LYS A 197 -4.64 -8.54 31.59
N GLN A 198 -3.45 -8.00 31.89
CA GLN A 198 -3.14 -6.61 31.62
C GLN A 198 -2.99 -6.37 30.10
N ALA A 199 -2.39 -7.30 29.38
CA ALA A 199 -2.27 -7.21 27.92
C ALA A 199 -3.67 -7.16 27.26
N VAL A 200 -4.61 -7.99 27.68
CA VAL A 200 -5.99 -7.94 27.22
C VAL A 200 -6.64 -6.59 27.56
N GLN A 201 -6.49 -6.11 28.78
CA GLN A 201 -7.04 -4.80 29.18
C GLN A 201 -6.46 -3.65 28.32
N LEU A 202 -5.14 -3.65 28.07
CA LEU A 202 -4.51 -2.62 27.24
C LEU A 202 -4.97 -2.70 25.77
N SER A 203 -5.18 -3.91 25.25
CA SER A 203 -5.70 -4.13 23.89
C SER A 203 -7.16 -3.67 23.77
N VAL A 204 -7.98 -3.94 24.79
CA VAL A 204 -9.36 -3.42 24.86
C VAL A 204 -9.36 -1.89 24.94
N ASN A 205 -8.48 -1.29 25.75
CA ASN A 205 -8.34 0.16 25.80
C ASN A 205 -7.95 0.75 24.44
N ALA A 206 -7.04 0.09 23.70
CA ALA A 206 -6.65 0.50 22.35
C ALA A 206 -7.85 0.42 21.38
N LEU A 207 -8.62 -0.68 21.44
CA LEU A 207 -9.86 -0.82 20.67
C LEU A 207 -10.87 0.29 20.99
N CYS A 208 -11.08 0.60 22.28
CA CYS A 208 -11.98 1.69 22.71
C CYS A 208 -11.52 3.04 22.14
N VAL A 209 -10.21 3.33 22.14
CA VAL A 209 -9.68 4.55 21.54
C VAL A 209 -10.00 4.62 20.05
N VAL A 210 -9.78 3.52 19.30
CA VAL A 210 -10.09 3.47 17.86
C VAL A 210 -11.58 3.62 17.60
N VAL A 211 -12.44 2.96 18.39
CA VAL A 211 -13.91 3.08 18.25
C VAL A 211 -14.38 4.52 18.52
N LEU A 212 -13.84 5.18 19.54
CA LEU A 212 -14.18 6.58 19.84
C LEU A 212 -13.75 7.52 18.70
N LEU A 213 -12.52 7.35 18.19
CA LEU A 213 -12.01 8.13 17.06
C LEU A 213 -12.78 7.81 15.77
N TRP A 214 -13.21 6.55 15.59
CA TRP A 214 -14.08 6.18 14.48
C TRP A 214 -15.44 6.90 14.54
N GLY A 215 -16.01 7.10 15.73
CA GLY A 215 -17.21 7.90 15.92
C GLY A 215 -17.00 9.36 15.46
N VAL A 216 -15.84 9.95 15.77
CA VAL A 216 -15.46 11.29 15.27
C VAL A 216 -15.32 11.24 13.73
N GLN A 217 -14.65 10.22 13.20
CA GLN A 217 -14.49 10.02 11.75
C GLN A 217 -15.84 9.93 11.04
N LYS A 218 -16.78 9.14 11.55
CA LYS A 218 -18.12 8.99 10.97
C LYS A 218 -18.90 10.30 10.92
N PHE A 219 -18.69 11.17 11.91
CA PHE A 219 -19.28 12.50 11.91
C PHE A 219 -18.70 13.41 10.81
N ILE A 220 -17.39 13.31 10.55
CA ILE A 220 -16.70 14.09 9.51
C ILE A 220 -16.94 13.49 8.11
N PHE A 221 -16.85 12.17 7.99
CA PHE A 221 -16.99 11.40 6.74
C PHE A 221 -18.24 10.53 6.79
N PRO A 222 -19.40 11.01 6.30
CA PRO A 222 -20.68 10.31 6.46
C PRO A 222 -20.73 8.92 5.80
N THR A 223 -19.92 8.67 4.78
CA THR A 223 -19.82 7.38 4.05
C THR A 223 -18.89 6.38 4.74
N ALA A 224 -18.14 6.78 5.79
CA ALA A 224 -17.25 5.87 6.51
C ALA A 224 -18.03 4.69 7.11
N GLU A 225 -17.48 3.48 6.96
CA GLU A 225 -18.07 2.24 7.47
C GLU A 225 -17.35 1.72 8.70
N PHE A 226 -18.09 1.00 9.56
CA PHE A 226 -17.51 0.43 10.76
C PHE A 226 -16.72 -0.83 10.41
N PHE A 227 -15.60 -1.09 11.06
CA PHE A 227 -14.66 -2.16 10.72
C PHE A 227 -15.01 -3.53 11.31
N ILE A 228 -16.27 -3.77 11.70
CA ILE A 228 -16.76 -5.06 12.18
C ILE A 228 -18.06 -5.41 11.44
N GLY A 229 -18.15 -6.64 10.94
CA GLY A 229 -19.38 -7.19 10.40
C GLY A 229 -19.54 -7.12 8.88
N HIS A 230 -18.52 -6.74 8.13
CA HIS A 230 -18.57 -6.70 6.67
C HIS A 230 -18.38 -8.08 6.05
N ARG A 231 -19.32 -8.46 5.16
CA ARG A 231 -19.26 -9.74 4.43
C ARG A 231 -18.47 -9.64 3.13
N GLU A 232 -18.27 -8.44 2.62
CA GLU A 232 -17.58 -8.18 1.34
C GLU A 232 -16.14 -8.70 1.35
N GLU A 233 -15.43 -8.55 2.46
CA GLU A 233 -14.06 -9.06 2.60
C GLU A 233 -13.98 -10.60 2.54
N ALA A 234 -15.11 -11.31 2.72
CA ALA A 234 -15.14 -12.76 2.64
C ALA A 234 -14.94 -13.29 1.20
N GLU A 235 -15.19 -12.48 0.19
CA GLU A 235 -14.96 -12.87 -1.21
C GLU A 235 -13.48 -12.99 -1.56
N PHE A 236 -12.60 -12.28 -0.82
CA PHE A 236 -11.15 -12.39 -0.98
C PHE A 236 -10.52 -13.56 -0.22
N ILE A 237 -11.33 -14.36 0.49
CA ILE A 237 -10.85 -15.55 1.22
C ILE A 237 -10.76 -16.73 0.26
N ASN A 238 -9.61 -17.43 0.26
CA ASN A 238 -9.31 -18.58 -0.59
C ASN A 238 -9.48 -18.29 -2.10
N HIS A 239 -9.04 -17.13 -2.54
CA HIS A 239 -9.23 -16.67 -3.90
C HIS A 239 -8.32 -17.43 -4.88
N PRO A 240 -8.87 -18.12 -5.92
CA PRO A 240 -8.07 -18.88 -6.89
C PRO A 240 -7.09 -18.03 -7.69
N GLN A 241 -7.37 -16.74 -7.84
CA GLN A 241 -6.55 -15.77 -8.56
C GLN A 241 -5.20 -15.51 -7.90
N SER A 242 -5.03 -15.84 -6.61
CA SER A 242 -3.71 -15.82 -5.97
C SER A 242 -2.71 -16.83 -6.54
N GLY A 243 -3.18 -17.79 -7.36
CA GLY A 243 -2.33 -18.81 -8.02
C GLY A 243 -1.75 -19.85 -7.08
N GLY A 244 -2.21 -19.90 -5.82
CA GLY A 244 -1.85 -20.91 -4.84
C GLY A 244 -0.56 -20.61 -4.06
N VAL A 245 -0.23 -21.52 -3.14
CA VAL A 245 0.80 -21.35 -2.11
C VAL A 245 2.17 -20.91 -2.66
N ALA A 246 2.61 -21.50 -3.77
CA ALA A 246 3.93 -21.20 -4.32
C ALA A 246 4.02 -19.75 -4.83
N ASN A 247 2.97 -19.23 -5.47
CA ASN A 247 2.93 -17.87 -5.98
C ASN A 247 2.84 -16.85 -4.83
N VAL A 248 1.99 -17.11 -3.84
CA VAL A 248 1.88 -16.28 -2.64
C VAL A 248 3.22 -16.20 -1.91
N LEU A 249 3.88 -17.33 -1.62
CA LEU A 249 5.18 -17.34 -0.96
C LEU A 249 6.28 -16.69 -1.82
N SER A 250 6.24 -16.86 -3.14
CA SER A 250 7.18 -16.18 -4.04
C SER A 250 7.02 -14.68 -3.98
N SER A 251 5.79 -14.19 -3.98
CA SER A 251 5.48 -12.77 -3.88
C SER A 251 5.89 -12.20 -2.53
N LEU A 252 5.51 -12.83 -1.42
CA LEU A 252 5.84 -12.35 -0.07
C LEU A 252 7.35 -12.35 0.20
N VAL A 253 8.06 -13.40 -0.19
CA VAL A 253 9.46 -13.60 0.22
C VAL A 253 10.43 -12.97 -0.78
N PHE A 254 10.19 -13.13 -2.08
CA PHE A 254 11.15 -12.74 -3.11
C PHE A 254 10.77 -11.44 -3.80
N HIS A 255 9.52 -11.31 -4.29
CA HIS A 255 9.10 -10.12 -5.02
C HIS A 255 9.07 -8.87 -4.14
N THR A 256 8.90 -9.05 -2.84
CA THR A 256 9.02 -7.98 -1.83
C THR A 256 10.37 -7.25 -1.93
N VAL A 257 11.46 -7.96 -2.22
CA VAL A 257 12.83 -7.40 -2.27
C VAL A 257 13.34 -7.25 -3.69
N VAL A 258 13.13 -8.25 -4.55
CA VAL A 258 13.63 -8.28 -5.92
C VAL A 258 12.44 -8.43 -6.86
N ALA A 259 12.13 -7.36 -7.59
CA ALA A 259 11.06 -7.37 -8.57
C ALA A 259 11.32 -8.42 -9.65
N PRO A 260 10.35 -9.29 -9.95
CA PRO A 260 10.38 -10.13 -11.13
C PRO A 260 10.03 -9.31 -12.37
N ASP A 261 9.89 -9.97 -13.51
CA ASP A 261 9.37 -9.39 -14.74
C ASP A 261 7.94 -8.87 -14.53
N VAL A 262 7.72 -7.59 -14.86
CA VAL A 262 6.38 -6.95 -14.77
C VAL A 262 5.48 -7.56 -15.83
N ARG A 263 4.35 -8.06 -15.41
CA ARG A 263 3.33 -8.59 -16.33
C ARG A 263 2.16 -7.64 -16.44
N PHE A 264 1.72 -7.49 -17.66
CA PHE A 264 0.46 -6.85 -17.98
C PHE A 264 -0.60 -7.94 -18.10
N MET A 265 -1.51 -7.99 -17.12
CA MET A 265 -2.57 -8.98 -17.07
C MET A 265 -3.82 -8.41 -17.74
N LYS A 266 -4.38 -9.19 -18.69
CA LYS A 266 -5.75 -9.00 -19.17
C LYS A 266 -6.60 -10.09 -18.55
N ASP A 267 -7.58 -9.69 -17.78
CA ASP A 267 -8.42 -10.66 -17.07
C ASP A 267 -9.72 -10.95 -17.82
N ASP A 268 -9.60 -11.67 -18.94
CA ASP A 268 -10.77 -12.12 -19.71
C ASP A 268 -11.66 -13.07 -18.90
N ALA A 269 -11.09 -13.85 -17.98
CA ALA A 269 -11.83 -14.78 -17.13
C ALA A 269 -12.56 -14.06 -15.98
N TYR A 270 -11.99 -13.01 -15.45
CA TYR A 270 -12.59 -12.20 -14.38
C TYR A 270 -13.82 -11.45 -14.89
N THR A 271 -13.76 -10.98 -16.12
CA THR A 271 -14.86 -10.32 -16.81
C THR A 271 -16.04 -11.26 -17.07
N GLN A 272 -15.79 -12.56 -17.26
CA GLN A 272 -16.84 -13.57 -17.48
C GLN A 272 -17.42 -14.13 -16.19
N ALA A 273 -16.62 -14.25 -15.11
CA ALA A 273 -17.02 -14.90 -13.86
C ALA A 273 -17.76 -13.96 -12.91
N LYS A 274 -17.49 -12.66 -12.96
CA LYS A 274 -18.18 -11.62 -12.17
C LYS A 274 -18.74 -10.56 -13.11
N SER A 275 -19.88 -10.87 -13.70
CA SER A 275 -20.67 -9.90 -14.46
C SER A 275 -21.08 -8.67 -13.63
N ASP A 276 -20.79 -8.65 -12.35
CA ASP A 276 -21.33 -7.75 -11.34
C ASP A 276 -20.35 -6.71 -10.81
N SER A 277 -19.06 -6.84 -11.05
CA SER A 277 -18.11 -5.81 -10.62
C SER A 277 -17.27 -5.30 -11.78
N PHE A 278 -17.33 -4.00 -12.00
CA PHE A 278 -16.53 -3.33 -13.00
C PHE A 278 -15.12 -3.09 -12.44
N ARG A 279 -14.18 -3.98 -12.77
CA ARG A 279 -12.76 -3.76 -12.56
C ARG A 279 -12.07 -3.55 -13.90
N LEU A 280 -10.99 -2.77 -13.93
CA LEU A 280 -10.13 -2.72 -15.11
C LEU A 280 -9.73 -4.14 -15.48
N SER A 281 -10.03 -4.54 -16.70
CA SER A 281 -9.60 -5.83 -17.26
C SER A 281 -8.06 -5.90 -17.42
N GLU A 282 -7.38 -4.78 -17.21
CA GLU A 282 -5.95 -4.62 -17.48
C GLU A 282 -5.25 -4.05 -16.24
N ARG A 283 -4.32 -4.84 -15.68
CA ARG A 283 -3.56 -4.48 -14.48
C ARG A 283 -2.11 -4.94 -14.56
N LEU A 284 -1.24 -4.28 -13.82
CA LEU A 284 0.12 -4.76 -13.59
C LEU A 284 0.09 -5.81 -12.48
N SER A 285 0.88 -6.86 -12.61
CA SER A 285 0.96 -7.94 -11.62
C SER A 285 2.35 -8.55 -11.54
N PHE A 286 2.73 -8.96 -10.33
CA PHE A 286 3.86 -9.84 -10.05
C PHE A 286 3.43 -11.26 -9.64
N GLN A 287 2.14 -11.49 -9.40
CA GLN A 287 1.62 -12.70 -8.74
C GLN A 287 2.03 -14.00 -9.42
N PHE A 288 2.06 -14.01 -10.76
CA PHE A 288 2.41 -15.18 -11.55
C PHE A 288 3.83 -15.14 -12.13
N SER A 289 4.62 -14.14 -11.78
CA SER A 289 6.00 -14.05 -12.23
C SER A 289 6.91 -14.91 -11.39
N ARG A 290 7.94 -15.51 -12.01
CA ARG A 290 8.89 -16.34 -11.29
C ARG A 290 9.97 -15.47 -10.65
N PRO A 291 10.43 -15.76 -9.42
CA PRO A 291 11.58 -15.06 -8.84
C PRO A 291 12.78 -15.06 -9.78
N GLY A 292 13.37 -13.89 -10.02
CA GLY A 292 14.51 -13.73 -10.92
C GLY A 292 14.18 -13.68 -12.41
N SER A 293 12.90 -13.70 -12.82
CA SER A 293 12.50 -13.65 -14.25
C SER A 293 12.86 -12.34 -14.96
N ALA A 294 13.13 -11.26 -14.23
CA ALA A 294 13.54 -9.98 -14.78
C ALA A 294 14.96 -9.97 -15.41
N GLY A 295 15.68 -11.09 -15.39
CA GLY A 295 16.99 -11.24 -16.01
C GLY A 295 18.13 -11.54 -15.04
N PRO A 296 19.41 -11.47 -15.50
CA PRO A 296 20.56 -11.92 -14.71
C PRO A 296 20.73 -11.17 -13.38
N LEU A 297 20.47 -9.87 -13.33
CA LEU A 297 20.54 -9.09 -12.08
C LEU A 297 19.44 -9.49 -11.11
N GLY A 298 18.24 -9.75 -11.61
CA GLY A 298 17.14 -10.26 -10.80
C GLY A 298 17.47 -11.64 -10.22
N LEU A 299 18.01 -12.54 -11.03
CA LEU A 299 18.40 -13.87 -10.57
C LEU A 299 19.53 -13.82 -9.52
N LEU A 300 20.57 -13.01 -9.74
CA LEU A 300 21.62 -12.76 -8.76
C LEU A 300 21.05 -12.17 -7.47
N GLY A 301 20.15 -11.19 -7.59
CA GLY A 301 19.47 -10.57 -6.44
C GLY A 301 18.69 -11.59 -5.61
N VAL A 302 17.93 -12.49 -6.26
CA VAL A 302 17.21 -13.58 -5.59
C VAL A 302 18.16 -14.53 -4.85
N GLY A 303 19.30 -14.89 -5.48
CA GLY A 303 20.32 -15.74 -4.84
C GLY A 303 20.94 -15.08 -3.60
N LEU A 304 21.34 -13.81 -3.71
CA LEU A 304 21.90 -13.03 -2.58
C LEU A 304 20.88 -12.86 -1.47
N TRP A 305 19.64 -12.55 -1.82
CA TRP A 305 18.54 -12.42 -0.86
C TRP A 305 18.27 -13.71 -0.12
N SER A 306 18.21 -14.85 -0.84
CA SER A 306 18.05 -16.17 -0.24
C SER A 306 19.14 -16.48 0.77
N ALA A 307 20.40 -16.20 0.44
CA ALA A 307 21.53 -16.41 1.34
C ALA A 307 21.43 -15.53 2.62
N LEU A 308 21.08 -14.25 2.48
CA LEU A 308 20.89 -13.33 3.60
C LEU A 308 19.72 -13.77 4.48
N LEU A 309 18.58 -14.12 3.87
CA LEU A 309 17.38 -14.54 4.59
C LEU A 309 17.60 -15.86 5.33
N LEU A 310 18.21 -16.86 4.72
CA LEU A 310 18.55 -18.13 5.36
C LEU A 310 19.49 -17.93 6.55
N ASN A 311 20.53 -17.09 6.38
CA ASN A 311 21.39 -16.70 7.52
C ASN A 311 20.60 -16.01 8.62
N GLY A 312 19.71 -15.05 8.25
CA GLY A 312 18.84 -14.35 9.20
C GLY A 312 17.89 -15.27 9.96
N LEU A 313 17.25 -16.22 9.25
CA LEU A 313 16.38 -17.24 9.87
C LEU A 313 17.16 -18.14 10.83
N TRP A 314 18.38 -18.57 10.47
CA TRP A 314 19.24 -19.27 11.38
C TRP A 314 19.53 -18.44 12.64
N ARG A 315 19.83 -17.15 12.50
CA ARG A 315 20.06 -16.25 13.63
C ARG A 315 18.80 -15.97 14.44
N LEU A 316 17.65 -15.91 13.80
CA LEU A 316 16.36 -15.80 14.48
C LEU A 316 16.16 -16.94 15.49
N LEU A 317 16.67 -18.14 15.20
CA LEU A 317 16.57 -19.30 16.08
C LEU A 317 17.70 -19.37 17.12
N THR A 318 18.93 -18.97 16.76
CA THR A 318 20.15 -19.25 17.53
C THR A 318 20.74 -18.06 18.30
N LEU A 319 20.27 -16.82 18.06
CA LEU A 319 20.81 -15.63 18.71
C LEU A 319 20.37 -15.58 20.18
N ASP A 320 21.28 -15.27 21.11
CA ASP A 320 20.96 -15.20 22.55
C ASP A 320 20.32 -13.87 22.97
N HIS A 321 20.35 -12.85 22.08
CA HIS A 321 19.84 -11.51 22.37
C HIS A 321 18.46 -11.27 21.77
N HIS A 322 17.75 -10.25 22.29
CA HIS A 322 16.45 -9.78 21.77
C HIS A 322 15.38 -10.86 21.67
N LEU A 323 15.33 -11.78 22.66
CA LEU A 323 14.39 -12.92 22.60
C LEU A 323 12.93 -12.49 22.40
N ARG A 324 12.48 -11.44 23.12
CA ARG A 324 11.11 -10.93 22.99
C ARG A 324 10.83 -10.38 21.60
N PHE A 325 11.75 -9.60 21.07
CA PHE A 325 11.65 -9.07 19.70
C PHE A 325 11.59 -10.20 18.67
N ARG A 326 12.42 -11.22 18.80
CA ARG A 326 12.44 -12.38 17.90
C ARG A 326 11.14 -13.17 17.93
N PHE A 327 10.54 -13.37 19.10
CA PHE A 327 9.21 -13.99 19.19
C PHE A 327 8.12 -13.17 18.51
N VAL A 328 8.10 -11.85 18.72
CA VAL A 328 7.15 -10.97 18.04
C VAL A 328 7.38 -10.98 16.52
N LEU A 329 8.65 -10.89 16.10
CA LEU A 329 9.02 -10.92 14.67
C LEU A 329 8.59 -12.24 14.00
N ALA A 330 8.85 -13.39 14.62
CA ALA A 330 8.44 -14.69 14.13
C ALA A 330 6.90 -14.84 14.13
N GLY A 331 6.23 -14.35 15.17
CA GLY A 331 4.77 -14.34 15.26
C GLY A 331 4.12 -13.50 14.19
N LEU A 332 4.65 -12.31 13.90
CA LEU A 332 4.17 -11.44 12.82
C LEU A 332 4.39 -12.08 11.45
N LEU A 333 5.60 -12.59 11.17
CA LEU A 333 5.87 -13.26 9.89
C LEU A 333 4.96 -14.48 9.69
N GLY A 334 4.75 -15.27 10.74
CA GLY A 334 3.83 -16.41 10.68
C GLY A 334 2.39 -16.00 10.44
N PHE A 335 1.91 -14.98 11.16
CA PHE A 335 0.57 -14.45 11.02
C PHE A 335 0.32 -13.88 9.61
N GLU A 336 1.19 -12.98 9.16
CA GLU A 336 1.08 -12.36 7.84
C GLU A 336 1.17 -13.40 6.71
N THR A 337 2.07 -14.38 6.83
CA THR A 337 2.16 -15.48 5.85
C THR A 337 0.85 -16.28 5.82
N LEU A 338 0.33 -16.65 6.98
CA LEU A 338 -0.94 -17.39 7.06
C LEU A 338 -2.11 -16.56 6.52
N LEU A 339 -2.16 -15.28 6.87
CA LEU A 339 -3.18 -14.37 6.39
C LEU A 339 -3.21 -14.35 4.85
N HIS A 340 -2.06 -14.14 4.20
CA HIS A 340 -2.03 -14.02 2.74
C HIS A 340 -2.08 -15.35 1.98
N LEU A 341 -1.85 -16.46 2.66
CA LEU A 341 -2.20 -17.77 2.11
C LEU A 341 -3.72 -18.00 2.05
N LEU A 342 -4.49 -17.25 2.85
CA LEU A 342 -5.94 -17.38 2.92
C LEU A 342 -6.68 -16.18 2.29
N TYR A 343 -6.03 -15.03 2.14
CA TYR A 343 -6.67 -13.77 1.78
C TYR A 343 -5.86 -12.99 0.74
N GLY A 344 -6.56 -12.42 -0.25
CA GLY A 344 -6.01 -11.53 -1.28
C GLY A 344 -5.78 -12.20 -2.62
N GLU A 345 -5.70 -11.40 -3.67
CA GLU A 345 -5.44 -11.81 -5.06
C GLU A 345 -4.00 -11.49 -5.46
N GLU A 346 -3.60 -10.23 -5.42
CA GLU A 346 -2.26 -9.75 -5.71
C GLU A 346 -1.47 -9.56 -4.40
N THR A 347 -0.67 -10.54 -4.04
CA THR A 347 0.04 -10.53 -2.75
C THR A 347 1.08 -9.40 -2.65
N PHE A 348 1.61 -8.93 -3.79
CA PHE A 348 2.59 -7.84 -3.82
C PHE A 348 2.04 -6.52 -3.27
N VAL A 349 0.73 -6.31 -3.32
CA VAL A 349 0.09 -5.12 -2.76
C VAL A 349 0.35 -4.96 -1.26
N TYR A 350 0.48 -6.08 -0.54
CA TYR A 350 0.75 -6.13 0.91
C TYR A 350 2.23 -6.16 1.27
N SER A 351 3.11 -6.26 0.27
CA SER A 351 4.54 -6.52 0.44
C SER A 351 5.26 -5.50 1.33
N LEU A 352 4.78 -4.26 1.39
CA LEU A 352 5.40 -3.23 2.22
C LEU A 352 5.25 -3.50 3.73
N ASN A 353 4.19 -4.22 4.16
CA ASN A 353 4.04 -4.66 5.55
C ASN A 353 5.07 -5.75 5.91
N PHE A 354 5.41 -6.62 4.94
CA PHE A 354 6.40 -7.69 5.09
C PHE A 354 7.84 -7.21 5.06
N LEU A 355 8.15 -6.24 4.23
CA LEU A 355 9.51 -5.80 3.96
C LEU A 355 10.33 -5.49 5.23
N PRO A 356 9.87 -4.67 6.19
CA PRO A 356 10.63 -4.40 7.39
C PRO A 356 10.84 -5.65 8.26
N LEU A 357 9.89 -6.59 8.27
CA LEU A 357 9.99 -7.84 9.02
C LEU A 357 11.08 -8.73 8.44
N LEU A 358 11.06 -8.93 7.13
CA LEU A 358 12.06 -9.73 6.41
C LEU A 358 13.47 -9.12 6.53
N LEU A 359 13.57 -7.80 6.40
CA LEU A 359 14.83 -7.08 6.57
C LEU A 359 15.34 -7.16 8.01
N ALA A 360 14.45 -7.11 9.01
CA ALA A 360 14.83 -7.30 10.41
C ALA A 360 15.40 -8.71 10.64
N VAL A 361 14.80 -9.76 10.04
CA VAL A 361 15.37 -11.12 10.08
C VAL A 361 16.77 -11.14 9.47
N ALA A 362 16.94 -10.60 8.26
CA ALA A 362 18.24 -10.58 7.58
C ALA A 362 19.30 -9.79 8.38
N ALA A 363 18.90 -8.69 9.02
CA ALA A 363 19.78 -7.84 9.84
C ALA A 363 20.27 -8.52 11.13
N LEU A 364 19.60 -9.58 11.63
CA LEU A 364 20.10 -10.38 12.74
C LEU A 364 21.49 -10.99 12.45
N GLY A 365 21.78 -11.25 11.17
CA GLY A 365 23.10 -11.68 10.73
C GLY A 365 24.20 -10.62 10.96
N ALA A 366 23.85 -9.33 10.89
CA ALA A 366 24.79 -8.24 11.05
C ALA A 366 25.22 -7.99 12.51
N ILE A 367 24.43 -8.44 13.48
CA ILE A 367 24.75 -8.37 14.91
C ILE A 367 25.41 -9.66 15.44
N SER A 368 25.81 -10.55 14.54
CA SER A 368 26.44 -11.83 14.82
C SER A 368 27.90 -11.86 14.33
N PRO A 369 28.69 -12.89 14.67
CA PRO A 369 30.05 -13.05 14.15
C PRO A 369 30.13 -13.05 12.60
N GLY A 370 29.04 -13.40 11.90
CA GLY A 370 28.94 -13.38 10.43
C GLY A 370 28.87 -11.98 9.81
N ARG A 371 28.84 -10.91 10.57
CA ARG A 371 28.73 -9.50 10.12
C ARG A 371 29.62 -9.17 8.92
N ARG A 372 30.90 -9.64 8.96
CA ARG A 372 31.91 -9.34 7.90
C ARG A 372 31.51 -9.85 6.53
N VAL A 373 30.62 -10.85 6.47
CA VAL A 373 30.08 -11.41 5.21
C VAL A 373 28.70 -10.84 4.92
N VAL A 374 27.85 -10.76 5.94
CA VAL A 374 26.45 -10.36 5.80
C VAL A 374 26.31 -8.90 5.30
N VAL A 375 27.11 -7.97 5.82
CA VAL A 375 27.01 -6.55 5.44
C VAL A 375 27.45 -6.30 4.00
N PRO A 376 28.59 -6.83 3.48
CA PRO A 376 28.94 -6.75 2.08
C PRO A 376 27.92 -7.42 1.15
N LEU A 377 27.37 -8.58 1.54
CA LEU A 377 26.31 -9.23 0.77
C LEU A 377 25.04 -8.38 0.70
N ALA A 378 24.65 -7.74 1.79
CA ALA A 378 23.52 -6.81 1.82
C ALA A 378 23.77 -5.57 0.94
N ALA A 379 24.99 -5.04 0.94
CA ALA A 379 25.37 -3.92 0.06
C ALA A 379 25.34 -4.32 -1.42
N LEU A 380 25.87 -5.50 -1.77
CA LEU A 380 25.83 -6.05 -3.14
C LEU A 380 24.39 -6.29 -3.58
N LEU A 381 23.56 -6.87 -2.69
CA LEU A 381 22.13 -7.04 -2.97
C LEU A 381 21.43 -5.70 -3.18
N ALA A 382 21.69 -4.69 -2.36
CA ALA A 382 21.11 -3.37 -2.53
C ALA A 382 21.42 -2.78 -3.92
N LEU A 383 22.65 -2.98 -4.40
CA LEU A 383 23.04 -2.55 -5.75
C LEU A 383 22.30 -3.35 -6.84
N CYS A 384 22.35 -4.69 -6.77
CA CYS A 384 21.70 -5.56 -7.78
C CYS A 384 20.19 -5.37 -7.80
N ALA A 385 19.56 -5.39 -6.62
CA ALA A 385 18.11 -5.17 -6.48
C ALA A 385 17.74 -3.74 -6.91
N GLY A 386 18.51 -2.74 -6.50
CA GLY A 386 18.25 -1.35 -6.89
C GLY A 386 18.23 -1.15 -8.40
N LEU A 387 19.22 -1.67 -9.12
CA LEU A 387 19.27 -1.59 -10.59
C LEU A 387 18.15 -2.40 -11.25
N ASN A 388 17.91 -3.63 -10.80
CA ASN A 388 16.84 -4.48 -11.31
C ASN A 388 15.46 -3.85 -11.08
N ASN A 389 15.19 -3.44 -9.85
CA ASN A 389 13.88 -2.93 -9.45
C ASN A 389 13.58 -1.57 -10.08
N TRP A 390 14.60 -0.71 -10.23
CA TRP A 390 14.46 0.54 -10.95
C TRP A 390 14.08 0.32 -12.42
N HIS A 391 14.71 -0.67 -13.07
CA HIS A 391 14.34 -1.04 -14.44
C HIS A 391 12.88 -1.52 -14.50
N GLN A 392 12.48 -2.43 -13.63
CA GLN A 392 11.10 -2.93 -13.58
C GLN A 392 10.08 -1.84 -13.22
N PHE A 393 10.43 -0.93 -12.31
CA PHE A 393 9.59 0.22 -11.99
C PHE A 393 9.40 1.15 -13.20
N HIS A 394 10.48 1.37 -13.98
CA HIS A 394 10.40 2.17 -15.19
C HIS A 394 9.53 1.51 -16.27
N GLU A 395 9.64 0.20 -16.46
CA GLU A 395 8.77 -0.55 -17.37
C GLU A 395 7.30 -0.49 -16.92
N ALA A 396 7.02 -0.62 -15.62
CA ALA A 396 5.69 -0.50 -15.07
C ALA A 396 5.09 0.92 -15.30
N THR A 397 5.87 1.96 -15.04
CA THR A 397 5.41 3.35 -15.28
C THR A 397 5.25 3.66 -16.75
N ARG A 398 6.14 3.13 -17.60
CA ARG A 398 6.03 3.28 -19.06
C ARG A 398 4.75 2.63 -19.60
N SER A 399 4.37 1.46 -19.08
CA SER A 399 3.12 0.80 -19.47
C SER A 399 1.89 1.68 -19.20
N ALA A 400 1.92 2.48 -18.14
CA ALA A 400 0.83 3.40 -17.82
C ALA A 400 0.74 4.60 -18.77
N THR A 401 1.82 4.99 -19.45
CA THR A 401 1.80 6.16 -20.36
C THR A 401 0.89 5.94 -21.55
N GLN A 402 0.68 4.70 -21.98
CA GLN A 402 -0.20 4.39 -23.13
C GLN A 402 -1.67 4.72 -22.87
N PHE A 403 -2.10 4.84 -21.60
CA PHE A 403 -3.46 5.18 -21.22
C PHE A 403 -3.69 6.67 -20.97
N THR A 404 -2.61 7.46 -20.84
CA THR A 404 -2.68 8.90 -20.59
C THR A 404 -3.41 9.69 -21.69
N PRO A 405 -3.18 9.45 -23.00
CA PRO A 405 -3.83 10.20 -24.06
C PRO A 405 -5.36 10.10 -24.08
N GLN A 406 -5.90 8.95 -23.72
CA GLN A 406 -7.36 8.73 -23.68
C GLN A 406 -8.03 9.63 -22.65
N ARG A 407 -7.37 9.83 -21.51
CA ARG A 407 -7.85 10.68 -20.46
C ARG A 407 -7.70 12.16 -20.80
N GLU A 408 -6.58 12.56 -21.41
CA GLU A 408 -6.40 13.95 -21.85
C GLU A 408 -7.50 14.34 -22.85
N LEU A 409 -7.87 13.41 -23.73
CA LEU A 409 -9.01 13.60 -24.64
C LEU A 409 -10.30 13.87 -23.86
N MET A 410 -10.61 13.08 -22.83
CA MET A 410 -11.81 13.30 -22.02
C MET A 410 -11.78 14.60 -21.24
N THR A 411 -10.67 14.93 -20.64
CA THR A 411 -10.50 16.21 -19.92
C THR A 411 -10.75 17.38 -20.89
N THR A 412 -10.22 17.29 -22.11
CA THR A 412 -10.42 18.29 -23.15
C THR A 412 -11.91 18.40 -23.54
N MET A 413 -12.59 17.26 -23.72
CA MET A 413 -14.03 17.25 -24.01
C MET A 413 -14.86 17.89 -22.88
N MET A 414 -14.54 17.61 -21.64
CA MET A 414 -15.20 18.22 -20.48
C MET A 414 -14.95 19.73 -20.38
N GLN A 415 -13.75 20.19 -20.75
CA GLN A 415 -13.43 21.63 -20.78
C GLN A 415 -14.11 22.37 -21.95
N GLN A 416 -14.33 21.71 -23.07
CA GLN A 416 -14.97 22.30 -24.24
C GLN A 416 -16.49 22.49 -24.08
N ASP A 417 -17.13 21.71 -23.21
CA ASP A 417 -18.55 21.79 -22.93
C ASP A 417 -18.83 21.71 -21.42
N PRO A 418 -18.47 22.78 -20.66
CA PRO A 418 -18.60 22.78 -19.19
C PRO A 418 -20.06 22.85 -18.73
N ASP A 419 -20.97 23.35 -19.56
CA ASP A 419 -22.40 23.45 -19.24
C ASP A 419 -23.17 22.15 -19.52
N ARG A 420 -22.54 21.20 -20.19
CA ARG A 420 -23.09 19.87 -20.38
C ARG A 420 -23.19 19.20 -19.01
N PRO A 421 -24.34 18.63 -18.62
CA PRO A 421 -24.46 17.93 -17.35
C PRO A 421 -23.63 16.63 -17.44
N TRP A 422 -22.33 16.76 -17.17
CA TRP A 422 -21.44 15.63 -17.04
C TRP A 422 -21.91 14.79 -15.84
N PRO A 423 -22.01 13.49 -15.99
CA PRO A 423 -22.37 12.62 -14.87
C PRO A 423 -21.43 12.93 -13.72
N ARG A 424 -21.97 13.30 -12.60
CA ARG A 424 -21.22 13.56 -11.38
C ARG A 424 -20.93 12.27 -10.64
N SER A 425 -20.80 11.16 -11.32
CA SER A 425 -20.53 9.89 -10.68
C SER A 425 -19.16 9.41 -11.02
N VAL A 426 -18.52 8.88 -10.04
CA VAL A 426 -17.42 7.99 -10.24
C VAL A 426 -17.95 6.61 -10.31
N GLY A 427 -18.07 6.19 -11.45
CA GLY A 427 -18.01 4.81 -11.82
C GLY A 427 -17.10 4.74 -13.00
N HIS A 428 -16.56 3.61 -13.29
CA HIS A 428 -16.07 3.34 -14.62
C HIS A 428 -17.22 3.59 -15.59
N VAL A 429 -17.08 4.56 -16.47
CA VAL A 429 -17.99 4.72 -17.58
C VAL A 429 -17.32 4.02 -18.76
N PRO A 430 -17.78 2.84 -19.17
CA PRO A 430 -17.27 2.26 -20.40
C PRO A 430 -17.63 3.19 -21.55
N LEU A 431 -16.65 3.52 -22.38
CA LEU A 431 -16.91 4.14 -23.66
C LEU A 431 -17.53 3.06 -24.53
N ALA A 432 -18.81 3.21 -24.81
CA ALA A 432 -19.46 2.39 -25.82
C ALA A 432 -18.85 2.74 -27.18
N LEU A 433 -18.15 1.77 -27.76
CA LEU A 433 -17.77 1.86 -29.16
C LEU A 433 -19.02 1.67 -30.02
N PRO A 434 -19.08 2.27 -31.22
CA PRO A 434 -20.19 2.05 -32.16
C PRO A 434 -20.43 0.55 -32.37
N GLY A 435 -21.63 0.07 -32.05
CA GLY A 435 -22.02 -1.34 -32.20
C GLY A 435 -22.21 -2.12 -30.90
N THR A 436 -22.11 -1.49 -29.73
CA THR A 436 -22.42 -2.15 -28.44
C THR A 436 -23.93 -2.26 -28.20
N PRO A 437 -24.41 -3.36 -27.60
CA PRO A 437 -25.84 -3.55 -27.29
C PRO A 437 -26.37 -2.48 -26.35
N GLU A 438 -27.57 -2.00 -26.58
CA GLU A 438 -28.28 -1.07 -25.72
C GLU A 438 -28.68 -1.75 -24.40
N GLY A 439 -28.58 -1.07 -23.28
CA GLY A 439 -29.21 -1.45 -22.02
C GLY A 439 -28.33 -1.63 -20.80
N GLY A 440 -27.07 -1.17 -20.82
CA GLY A 440 -26.23 -1.15 -19.61
C GLY A 440 -26.45 0.12 -18.75
N THR A 441 -26.31 0.00 -17.45
CA THR A 441 -26.23 1.11 -16.50
C THR A 441 -24.85 1.10 -15.85
N ALA A 442 -24.26 2.29 -15.68
CA ALA A 442 -23.05 2.46 -14.88
C ALA A 442 -23.41 3.26 -13.65
N TYR A 443 -23.32 2.66 -12.48
CA TYR A 443 -23.49 3.38 -11.23
C TYR A 443 -22.61 2.76 -10.13
N HIS A 444 -22.33 3.57 -9.17
CA HIS A 444 -21.74 3.17 -7.91
C HIS A 444 -22.70 3.60 -6.79
N GLU A 445 -23.18 2.66 -5.98
CA GLU A 445 -23.84 2.96 -4.74
C GLU A 445 -22.81 3.06 -3.62
N PRO A 446 -22.84 4.10 -2.77
CA PRO A 446 -22.03 4.14 -1.58
C PRO A 446 -22.37 2.93 -0.69
N GLY A 447 -21.41 2.02 -0.51
CA GLY A 447 -21.63 0.78 0.26
C GLY A 447 -22.39 -0.33 -0.44
N GLY A 448 -22.61 -0.24 -1.76
CA GLY A 448 -23.31 -1.25 -2.58
C GLY A 448 -22.43 -1.89 -3.63
N ASP A 449 -22.80 -3.10 -4.02
CA ASP A 449 -22.18 -3.83 -5.12
C ASP A 449 -22.30 -3.07 -6.45
N PHE A 450 -21.26 -3.11 -7.26
CA PHE A 450 -21.35 -2.67 -8.66
C PHE A 450 -22.40 -3.48 -9.41
N SER A 451 -23.30 -2.80 -10.12
CA SER A 451 -24.33 -3.49 -10.90
C SER A 451 -23.74 -4.19 -12.14
N PRO A 452 -24.20 -5.42 -12.41
CA PRO A 452 -23.55 -6.35 -13.33
C PRO A 452 -23.76 -6.14 -14.81
N HIS A 453 -24.45 -5.12 -15.24
CA HIS A 453 -24.97 -5.05 -16.61
C HIS A 453 -24.19 -4.18 -17.59
N VAL A 454 -22.91 -3.90 -17.32
CA VAL A 454 -22.09 -3.17 -18.28
C VAL A 454 -21.20 -4.13 -19.05
N PRO A 455 -21.38 -4.27 -20.37
CA PRO A 455 -20.48 -5.08 -21.18
C PRO A 455 -19.06 -4.50 -21.11
N SER A 456 -18.11 -5.34 -20.75
CA SER A 456 -16.70 -5.00 -20.66
C SER A 456 -16.11 -4.80 -22.06
N PHE A 457 -15.98 -3.57 -22.49
CA PHE A 457 -15.15 -3.22 -23.63
C PHE A 457 -13.94 -2.44 -23.14
N GLY A 458 -12.78 -2.87 -23.48
CA GLY A 458 -11.44 -2.58 -23.11
C GLY A 458 -10.95 -1.13 -22.89
N VAL A 459 -11.81 -0.17 -22.60
CA VAL A 459 -11.41 1.19 -22.24
C VAL A 459 -12.35 1.73 -21.18
N SER A 460 -11.80 1.93 -19.98
CA SER A 460 -12.52 2.59 -18.88
C SER A 460 -12.17 4.07 -18.86
N ILE A 461 -13.19 4.91 -18.96
CA ILE A 461 -13.03 6.37 -18.90
C ILE A 461 -13.61 6.87 -17.59
N TRP A 462 -12.80 7.65 -16.87
CA TRP A 462 -13.19 8.27 -15.62
C TRP A 462 -13.68 9.68 -15.87
N LEU A 463 -14.85 9.99 -15.36
CA LEU A 463 -15.34 11.36 -15.28
C LEU A 463 -14.77 12.03 -14.03
N CYS A 464 -14.10 13.14 -14.23
CA CYS A 464 -13.41 13.84 -13.16
C CYS A 464 -13.92 15.28 -13.05
N ASP A 465 -13.85 15.85 -11.85
CA ASP A 465 -14.08 17.28 -11.65
C ASP A 465 -12.92 18.12 -12.22
N ALA A 466 -13.04 19.45 -12.08
CA ALA A 466 -12.03 20.39 -12.54
C ALA A 466 -10.63 20.17 -11.93
N ASP A 467 -10.56 19.52 -10.77
CA ASP A 467 -9.31 19.16 -10.09
C ASP A 467 -8.75 17.81 -10.57
N GLY A 468 -9.41 17.13 -11.50
CA GLY A 468 -8.99 15.84 -12.05
C GLY A 468 -9.35 14.63 -11.20
N PHE A 469 -10.22 14.81 -10.19
CA PHE A 469 -10.71 13.71 -9.37
C PHE A 469 -12.03 13.17 -9.91
N PRO A 470 -12.25 11.87 -9.78
CA PRO A 470 -13.53 11.29 -10.11
C PRO A 470 -14.62 11.89 -9.20
N VAL A 471 -15.78 12.10 -9.76
CA VAL A 471 -16.94 12.65 -9.04
C VAL A 471 -17.91 11.52 -8.74
N VAL A 472 -18.10 11.19 -7.47
CA VAL A 472 -19.05 10.15 -7.02
C VAL A 472 -20.46 10.72 -6.96
N THR A 473 -21.44 10.04 -7.56
CA THR A 473 -22.86 10.27 -7.27
C THR A 473 -23.53 8.96 -6.85
N SER A 474 -24.55 9.10 -6.02
CA SER A 474 -25.43 8.01 -5.60
C SER A 474 -26.50 7.63 -6.66
N GLN A 475 -26.41 8.13 -7.88
CA GLN A 475 -27.42 7.86 -8.92
C GLN A 475 -26.82 7.12 -10.11
N ALA A 476 -27.43 5.99 -10.45
CA ALA A 476 -27.16 5.27 -11.69
C ALA A 476 -27.42 6.19 -12.89
N VAL A 477 -26.47 6.21 -13.83
CA VAL A 477 -26.63 6.88 -15.10
C VAL A 477 -26.81 5.83 -16.19
N PRO A 478 -27.94 5.80 -16.90
CA PRO A 478 -28.15 4.85 -18.00
C PRO A 478 -27.06 4.95 -19.05
N LEU A 479 -26.59 3.80 -19.55
CA LEU A 479 -25.56 3.75 -20.60
C LEU A 479 -26.01 4.48 -21.87
N SER A 480 -27.31 4.45 -22.16
CA SER A 480 -27.93 5.22 -23.26
C SER A 480 -27.66 6.72 -23.14
N ASP A 481 -27.73 7.29 -21.94
CA ASP A 481 -27.50 8.71 -21.71
C ASP A 481 -26.02 9.08 -21.91
N ILE A 482 -25.15 8.15 -21.55
CA ILE A 482 -23.71 8.28 -21.75
C ILE A 482 -23.38 8.17 -23.23
N GLN A 483 -23.95 7.22 -23.93
CA GLN A 483 -23.78 7.03 -25.38
C GLN A 483 -24.29 8.22 -26.19
N GLN A 484 -25.46 8.77 -25.85
CA GLN A 484 -25.97 10.00 -26.47
C GLN A 484 -25.05 11.21 -26.29
N ARG A 485 -24.41 11.30 -25.15
CA ARG A 485 -23.52 12.43 -24.84
C ARG A 485 -22.17 12.36 -25.54
N PHE A 486 -21.71 11.16 -25.89
CA PHE A 486 -20.44 10.91 -26.56
C PHE A 486 -20.58 10.48 -28.02
N ALA A 487 -21.82 10.34 -28.54
CA ALA A 487 -22.02 10.10 -29.95
C ALA A 487 -21.47 11.28 -30.78
N PRO A 488 -20.63 11.03 -31.80
CA PRO A 488 -20.20 12.10 -32.67
C PRO A 488 -21.46 12.76 -33.26
N SER A 489 -21.55 14.08 -33.12
CA SER A 489 -22.60 14.86 -33.78
C SER A 489 -22.46 14.64 -35.26
N THR A 490 -23.40 13.87 -35.82
CA THR A 490 -23.60 13.78 -37.29
C THR A 490 -24.09 15.14 -37.77
N HIS A 491 -23.15 16.02 -38.12
CA HIS A 491 -23.35 17.15 -38.99
C HIS A 491 -22.37 17.09 -40.14
#